data_bd769107d7253dd614042ddb9a45723e
#
_entry.id   bd769107d7253dd614042ddb9a45723e
#
_cell.length_a   1.000
_cell.length_b   1.000
_cell.length_c   1.000
_cell.angle_alpha   90.00
_cell.angle_beta   90.00
_cell.angle_gamma   90.00
#
_symmetry.space_group_name_H-M   'P 1'
#
loop_
_entity.id
_entity.type
_entity.pdbx_description
1 polymer ?
#
loop_
_entity_poly.entity_id
_entity_poly.type
_entity_poly.pdbx_seq_one_letter_code
_entity_poly.pdbx_strand_id
1 'polypeptide(L)'
;PPGALKSIMKKRDGRSEAEGSKKSLQFVGVLNGEYETTSSEEEEEEEQEEEEEGVSSSEKASADSSDSDVQGDTDTSDEGGENEPGGPEPEPGSGNDGVAGTELTELNPRMREACLIVRSYLGHPGAAKSKELTSSSLVLQEWFRVSSQKSSTPDTVANHLLAFAEVSPALLAHVVNLADSNGNTALHYSVSHSNFLIVQLLLDTGVCNVDHQNKAGYTALMLAALAAVEQEEDMNVVRRLFSMGNVNAKASQAGQTALMLAVSHGRQEMVEALLACGADVNLQDEEGSTALMCACEHGRIETVKLLLAQPTCDISIVDSDGNNAVAIALEAGHSNIAVLLYAQLNS
;
A
#
# COMPACT_ATOMS: atom_id res chain seq x y z
N PRO A 1 -9.72 19.29 21.54
CA PRO A 1 -8.68 19.64 22.49
C PRO A 1 -7.33 19.39 21.86
N PRO A 2 -6.38 20.33 21.93
CA PRO A 2 -5.05 20.13 21.40
C PRO A 2 -4.33 19.10 22.24
N GLY A 3 -4.03 17.98 21.71
CA GLY A 3 -3.32 16.91 22.44
C GLY A 3 -3.57 15.50 21.93
N ALA A 4 -4.60 15.30 21.13
CA ALA A 4 -4.96 13.97 20.68
C ALA A 4 -3.87 13.32 19.81
N LEU A 5 -3.23 14.09 18.92
CA LEU A 5 -2.15 13.58 18.06
C LEU A 5 -0.83 13.39 18.81
N LYS A 6 -0.49 14.29 19.72
CA LYS A 6 0.65 14.08 20.64
C LYS A 6 0.45 12.86 21.56
N SER A 7 -0.79 12.62 21.97
CA SER A 7 -1.15 11.44 22.76
C SER A 7 -1.05 10.14 21.95
N ILE A 8 -1.36 10.17 20.67
CA ILE A 8 -1.26 9.03 19.76
C ILE A 8 0.21 8.68 19.50
N MET A 9 1.07 9.69 19.31
CA MET A 9 2.51 9.48 19.19
C MET A 9 3.17 9.01 20.49
N LYS A 10 2.73 9.51 21.65
CA LYS A 10 3.24 9.10 22.97
C LYS A 10 2.84 7.67 23.37
N LYS A 11 1.71 7.15 22.92
CA LYS A 11 1.29 5.76 23.23
C LYS A 11 2.07 4.68 22.48
N ARG A 12 2.87 5.04 21.47
CA ARG A 12 3.63 4.08 20.67
C ARG A 12 4.97 3.64 21.25
N ASP A 13 5.55 4.43 22.16
CA ASP A 13 6.91 4.18 22.68
C ASP A 13 7.01 3.08 23.75
N GLY A 14 5.92 2.44 24.10
CA GLY A 14 5.85 1.50 25.22
C GLY A 14 5.93 0.01 24.95
N ARG A 15 6.00 -0.46 23.69
CA ARG A 15 6.06 -1.91 23.42
C ARG A 15 6.92 -2.24 22.21
N SER A 16 8.14 -2.69 22.47
CA SER A 16 8.94 -3.49 21.55
C SER A 16 8.40 -4.93 21.55
N GLU A 17 8.27 -5.51 20.37
CA GLU A 17 8.00 -6.93 20.05
C GLU A 17 6.63 -7.24 19.42
N ALA A 18 6.34 -6.63 18.27
CA ALA A 18 5.46 -7.20 17.24
C ALA A 18 5.49 -6.36 15.96
N GLU A 19 6.67 -6.02 15.47
CA GLU A 19 6.81 -5.05 14.37
C GLU A 19 6.26 -5.52 13.02
N GLY A 20 6.18 -6.81 12.75
CA GLY A 20 5.75 -7.33 11.44
C GLY A 20 4.24 -7.28 11.21
N SER A 21 3.43 -7.55 12.24
CA SER A 21 1.98 -7.60 12.14
C SER A 21 1.34 -6.21 12.19
N LYS A 22 1.90 -5.30 12.99
CA LYS A 22 1.38 -3.94 13.14
C LYS A 22 1.60 -3.04 11.91
N LYS A 23 2.67 -3.28 11.16
CA LYS A 23 2.95 -2.54 9.91
C LYS A 23 1.91 -2.81 8.82
N SER A 24 1.43 -4.05 8.74
CA SER A 24 0.37 -4.45 7.81
C SER A 24 -0.97 -3.78 8.14
N LEU A 25 -1.32 -3.68 9.41
CA LEU A 25 -2.55 -3.06 9.87
C LEU A 25 -2.60 -1.54 9.61
N GLN A 26 -1.47 -0.84 9.72
CA GLN A 26 -1.40 0.59 9.42
C GLN A 26 -1.68 0.90 7.95
N PHE A 27 -1.15 0.10 7.03
CA PHE A 27 -1.43 0.26 5.60
C PHE A 27 -2.90 0.00 5.27
N VAL A 28 -3.51 -1.00 5.89
CA VAL A 28 -4.93 -1.31 5.71
C VAL A 28 -5.81 -0.16 6.16
N GLY A 29 -5.56 0.41 7.35
CA GLY A 29 -6.32 1.56 7.86
C GLY A 29 -6.24 2.77 6.92
N VAL A 30 -5.05 3.11 6.44
CA VAL A 30 -4.87 4.22 5.48
C VAL A 30 -5.61 3.97 4.17
N LEU A 31 -5.56 2.75 3.63
CA LEU A 31 -6.25 2.39 2.40
C LEU A 31 -7.77 2.35 2.57
N ASN A 32 -8.28 1.96 3.72
CA ASN A 32 -9.70 1.92 4.01
C ASN A 32 -10.30 3.30 4.35
N GLY A 33 -9.49 4.35 4.40
CA GLY A 33 -9.93 5.69 4.76
C GLY A 33 -10.12 5.89 6.26
N GLU A 34 -9.71 4.93 7.06
CA GLU A 34 -9.65 5.01 8.52
C GLU A 34 -8.37 5.72 8.92
N TYR A 35 -8.52 6.84 9.57
CA TYR A 35 -7.41 7.59 10.11
C TYR A 35 -7.06 7.06 11.49
N GLU A 36 -5.99 6.30 11.55
CA GLU A 36 -5.27 5.86 12.76
C GLU A 36 -6.08 5.55 14.01
N THR A 37 -5.82 4.39 14.49
CA THR A 37 -6.20 3.86 15.79
C THR A 37 -7.57 3.21 15.86
N THR A 38 -7.72 2.12 15.22
CA THR A 38 -8.33 1.01 15.94
C THR A 38 -7.25 0.45 16.86
N SER A 39 -7.22 0.93 18.08
CA SER A 39 -6.58 0.18 19.13
C SER A 39 -7.33 -1.15 19.18
N SER A 40 -6.60 -2.23 19.24
CA SER A 40 -7.11 -3.60 19.42
C SER A 40 -7.95 -3.81 20.68
N GLU A 41 -8.44 -2.74 21.28
CA GLU A 41 -9.29 -2.73 22.46
C GLU A 41 -10.78 -2.52 22.14
N GLU A 42 -11.11 -2.02 20.93
CA GLU A 42 -12.50 -1.84 20.52
C GLU A 42 -13.09 -3.07 19.80
N GLU A 43 -12.24 -3.94 19.22
CA GLU A 43 -12.72 -5.18 18.60
C GLU A 43 -13.04 -6.30 19.61
N GLU A 44 -12.54 -6.21 20.85
CA GLU A 44 -12.88 -7.18 21.92
C GLU A 44 -14.20 -6.84 22.63
N GLU A 45 -14.72 -5.62 22.53
CA GLU A 45 -16.00 -5.24 23.15
C GLU A 45 -17.21 -5.53 22.24
N GLU A 46 -17.05 -5.57 20.92
CA GLU A 46 -18.15 -5.93 20.01
C GLU A 46 -18.42 -7.45 19.95
N GLU A 47 -17.43 -8.31 20.22
CA GLU A 47 -17.65 -9.77 20.29
C GLU A 47 -18.31 -10.22 21.61
N GLN A 48 -18.36 -9.37 22.65
CA GLN A 48 -19.02 -9.70 23.91
C GLN A 48 -20.50 -9.29 24.01
N GLU A 49 -20.97 -8.40 23.12
CA GLU A 49 -22.39 -8.02 23.09
C GLU A 49 -23.27 -8.95 22.24
N GLU A 50 -22.70 -9.78 21.35
CA GLU A 50 -23.47 -10.74 20.57
C GLU A 50 -23.74 -12.08 21.28
N GLU A 51 -23.11 -12.37 22.42
CA GLU A 51 -23.35 -13.61 23.18
C GLU A 51 -24.45 -13.52 24.26
N GLU A 52 -25.00 -12.36 24.56
CA GLU A 52 -26.03 -12.23 25.63
C GLU A 52 -27.49 -12.18 25.14
N GLU A 53 -27.80 -12.14 23.87
CA GLU A 53 -29.18 -12.15 23.36
C GLU A 53 -29.69 -13.50 22.80
N GLY A 54 -29.12 -14.61 23.19
CA GLY A 54 -29.45 -15.95 22.66
C GLY A 54 -29.94 -17.00 23.68
N VAL A 55 -30.54 -16.62 24.78
CA VAL A 55 -31.14 -17.66 25.67
C VAL A 55 -32.54 -17.26 26.12
N SER A 56 -33.55 -17.70 25.41
CA SER A 56 -34.86 -18.00 26.02
C SER A 56 -35.71 -18.89 25.12
N SER A 57 -36.00 -20.06 25.72
CA SER A 57 -37.16 -20.96 25.49
C SER A 57 -37.21 -21.75 24.18
N SER A 58 -37.51 -22.98 24.15
CA SER A 58 -37.92 -24.01 25.10
C SER A 58 -37.99 -25.37 24.37
N GLU A 59 -37.55 -26.34 25.09
CA GLU A 59 -38.06 -27.70 25.30
C GLU A 59 -38.74 -28.53 24.17
N LYS A 60 -38.26 -29.75 24.20
CA LYS A 60 -38.88 -31.08 23.97
C LYS A 60 -38.66 -31.74 22.62
N ALA A 61 -38.12 -32.84 22.59
CA ALA A 61 -38.12 -34.14 23.15
C ALA A 61 -37.81 -35.19 22.10
N SER A 62 -36.94 -36.04 22.46
CA SER A 62 -36.92 -37.50 22.51
C SER A 62 -36.63 -38.30 21.23
N ALA A 63 -35.57 -39.08 21.42
CA ALA A 63 -35.45 -40.53 21.28
C ALA A 63 -35.43 -41.07 19.82
N ASP A 64 -34.60 -41.94 19.41
CA ASP A 64 -34.13 -43.21 19.93
C ASP A 64 -33.18 -43.85 18.91
N SER A 65 -32.16 -44.43 19.42
CA SER A 65 -31.47 -45.71 19.18
C SER A 65 -31.16 -46.24 17.77
N SER A 66 -29.99 -46.67 17.72
CA SER A 66 -29.40 -48.03 17.54
C SER A 66 -28.66 -48.21 16.24
N ASP A 67 -27.43 -48.45 16.41
CA ASP A 67 -26.63 -49.67 16.44
C ASP A 67 -26.51 -50.41 15.11
N SER A 68 -25.33 -50.61 14.67
CA SER A 68 -24.54 -51.83 14.63
C SER A 68 -23.52 -51.90 13.50
N ASP A 69 -22.33 -52.12 13.95
CA ASP A 69 -21.21 -52.92 13.51
C ASP A 69 -21.37 -53.71 12.17
N VAL A 70 -20.26 -53.78 11.44
CA VAL A 70 -19.47 -55.01 11.29
C VAL A 70 -18.33 -54.87 10.27
N GLN A 71 -17.19 -55.28 10.74
CA GLN A 71 -15.89 -55.58 10.16
C GLN A 71 -15.91 -56.42 8.88
N GLY A 72 -14.81 -56.35 8.16
CA GLY A 72 -14.41 -57.40 7.22
C GLY A 72 -13.11 -57.12 6.48
N ASP A 73 -12.06 -57.67 7.03
CA ASP A 73 -10.68 -57.79 6.54
C ASP A 73 -10.53 -58.63 5.27
N THR A 74 -9.30 -58.54 4.78
CA THR A 74 -8.42 -59.52 4.08
C THR A 74 -8.19 -59.24 2.61
N ASP A 75 -7.00 -58.88 2.27
CA ASP A 75 -5.67 -59.49 2.20
C ASP A 75 -5.38 -60.23 0.88
N THR A 76 -4.15 -60.03 0.45
CA THR A 76 -3.21 -60.84 -0.33
C THR A 76 -3.03 -60.58 -1.83
N SER A 77 -1.84 -60.03 -2.12
CA SER A 77 -0.64 -60.59 -2.82
C SER A 77 -0.89 -61.21 -4.23
N ASP A 78 -0.09 -61.09 -5.22
CA ASP A 78 1.33 -61.24 -5.38
C ASP A 78 1.74 -61.12 -6.86
N GLU A 79 2.97 -60.67 -7.06
CA GLU A 79 3.99 -61.05 -8.06
C GLU A 79 3.73 -60.98 -9.58
N GLY A 80 4.58 -60.19 -10.25
CA GLY A 80 5.72 -60.77 -10.99
C GLY A 80 5.74 -60.50 -12.48
N GLY A 81 6.84 -59.98 -12.98
CA GLY A 81 7.26 -60.32 -14.33
C GLY A 81 7.85 -59.24 -15.20
N GLU A 82 9.18 -59.23 -15.17
CA GLU A 82 10.13 -58.57 -16.06
C GLU A 82 9.87 -58.73 -17.54
N ASN A 83 10.22 -57.73 -18.36
CA ASN A 83 11.29 -57.79 -19.36
C ASN A 83 11.24 -56.60 -20.34
N GLU A 84 12.36 -55.89 -20.41
CA GLU A 84 12.86 -55.14 -21.57
C GLU A 84 13.33 -56.13 -22.69
N PRO A 85 13.71 -55.74 -23.92
CA PRO A 85 14.33 -54.51 -24.35
C PRO A 85 14.05 -54.02 -25.82
N GLY A 86 14.58 -52.85 -26.16
CA GLY A 86 15.12 -52.64 -27.51
C GLY A 86 14.59 -51.46 -28.29
N GLY A 87 15.40 -50.40 -28.41
CA GLY A 87 15.22 -49.26 -29.25
C GLY A 87 15.26 -49.54 -30.76
N PRO A 88 15.28 -48.53 -31.63
CA PRO A 88 16.31 -47.45 -31.69
C PRO A 88 15.76 -46.06 -32.04
N GLU A 89 16.59 -45.08 -31.73
CA GLU A 89 16.52 -43.73 -32.30
C GLU A 89 16.62 -43.66 -33.83
N PRO A 90 16.09 -42.59 -34.44
CA PRO A 90 16.98 -41.71 -35.15
C PRO A 90 16.75 -40.22 -34.97
N GLU A 91 17.81 -39.49 -34.79
CA GLU A 91 18.00 -38.06 -35.02
C GLU A 91 18.02 -37.73 -36.55
N PRO A 92 18.22 -36.43 -36.92
CA PRO A 92 17.63 -35.15 -36.52
C PRO A 92 17.00 -34.43 -37.74
N GLY A 93 16.12 -33.52 -37.49
CA GLY A 93 15.54 -32.71 -38.56
C GLY A 93 15.21 -31.28 -38.13
N SER A 94 16.15 -30.42 -38.47
CA SER A 94 15.94 -29.05 -38.94
C SER A 94 15.09 -28.08 -38.14
N GLY A 95 15.78 -27.05 -37.67
CA GLY A 95 15.38 -25.82 -37.08
C GLY A 95 14.06 -25.21 -37.53
N ASN A 96 13.37 -24.76 -36.54
CA ASN A 96 12.56 -23.56 -36.67
C ASN A 96 12.72 -22.77 -35.38
N ASP A 97 13.56 -21.74 -35.46
CA ASP A 97 13.60 -20.68 -34.47
C ASP A 97 12.23 -20.00 -34.46
N GLY A 98 11.29 -20.63 -33.81
CA GLY A 98 10.05 -20.00 -33.37
C GLY A 98 10.37 -19.12 -32.18
N VAL A 99 10.61 -17.83 -32.46
CA VAL A 99 10.40 -16.78 -31.45
C VAL A 99 9.10 -17.12 -30.74
N ALA A 100 9.19 -17.54 -29.48
CA ALA A 100 8.05 -17.62 -28.59
C ALA A 100 7.49 -16.20 -28.50
N GLY A 101 6.60 -15.88 -29.41
CA GLY A 101 5.73 -14.73 -29.30
C GLY A 101 4.96 -14.91 -28.00
N THR A 102 5.21 -14.06 -27.05
CA THR A 102 4.37 -13.89 -25.88
C THR A 102 2.97 -13.69 -26.43
N GLU A 103 2.12 -14.71 -26.34
CA GLU A 103 0.70 -14.53 -26.63
C GLU A 103 0.20 -13.45 -25.66
N LEU A 104 0.02 -12.26 -26.20
CA LEU A 104 -0.67 -11.18 -25.50
C LEU A 104 -2.03 -11.74 -25.11
N THR A 105 -2.24 -11.91 -23.84
CA THR A 105 -3.52 -12.37 -23.32
C THR A 105 -4.54 -11.30 -23.68
N GLU A 106 -5.29 -11.54 -24.74
CA GLU A 106 -6.33 -10.61 -25.17
C GLU A 106 -7.40 -10.49 -24.05
N LEU A 107 -7.93 -9.31 -23.89
CA LEU A 107 -9.11 -9.11 -23.05
C LEU A 107 -10.23 -10.07 -23.49
N ASN A 108 -10.93 -10.68 -22.54
CA ASN A 108 -12.08 -11.48 -22.90
C ASN A 108 -13.13 -10.62 -23.64
N PRO A 109 -14.00 -11.22 -24.48
CA PRO A 109 -14.93 -10.46 -25.32
C PRO A 109 -15.85 -9.53 -24.53
N ARG A 110 -16.31 -9.95 -23.35
CA ARG A 110 -17.16 -9.14 -22.47
C ARG A 110 -16.44 -7.89 -21.95
N MET A 111 -15.18 -8.06 -21.55
CA MET A 111 -14.34 -6.96 -21.08
C MET A 111 -13.99 -6.00 -22.21
N ARG A 112 -13.71 -6.53 -23.40
CA ARG A 112 -13.43 -5.73 -24.59
C ARG A 112 -14.65 -4.89 -25.00
N GLU A 113 -15.85 -5.45 -24.99
CA GLU A 113 -17.09 -4.71 -25.25
C GLU A 113 -17.29 -3.59 -24.20
N ALA A 114 -17.09 -3.88 -22.92
CA ALA A 114 -17.17 -2.89 -21.86
C ALA A 114 -16.18 -1.74 -22.06
N CYS A 115 -14.95 -2.02 -22.45
CA CYS A 115 -13.94 -1.00 -22.78
C CYS A 115 -14.35 -0.12 -23.95
N LEU A 116 -14.96 -0.68 -25.00
CA LEU A 116 -15.44 0.08 -26.15
C LEU A 116 -16.59 1.02 -25.77
N ILE A 117 -17.49 0.57 -24.89
CA ILE A 117 -18.59 1.39 -24.37
C ILE A 117 -18.06 2.53 -23.51
N VAL A 118 -17.12 2.26 -22.61
CA VAL A 118 -16.48 3.30 -21.78
C VAL A 118 -15.74 4.32 -22.65
N ARG A 119 -15.01 3.87 -23.67
CA ARG A 119 -14.36 4.76 -24.64
C ARG A 119 -15.35 5.72 -25.30
N SER A 120 -16.48 5.22 -25.76
CA SER A 120 -17.52 6.04 -26.38
C SER A 120 -18.07 7.08 -25.42
N TYR A 121 -18.27 6.72 -24.16
CA TYR A 121 -18.73 7.63 -23.11
C TYR A 121 -17.70 8.72 -22.77
N LEU A 122 -16.42 8.40 -22.73
CA LEU A 122 -15.35 9.38 -22.46
C LEU A 122 -15.27 10.47 -23.53
N GLY A 123 -15.61 10.14 -24.77
CA GLY A 123 -15.68 11.12 -25.87
C GLY A 123 -16.89 12.05 -25.82
N HIS A 124 -17.94 11.67 -25.12
CA HIS A 124 -19.21 12.39 -25.08
C HIS A 124 -19.80 12.37 -23.66
N PRO A 125 -19.29 13.18 -22.72
CA PRO A 125 -19.80 13.21 -21.37
C PRO A 125 -21.20 13.80 -21.32
N GLY A 126 -22.21 12.94 -21.38
CA GLY A 126 -23.61 13.22 -21.13
C GLY A 126 -24.10 12.43 -19.91
N ALA A 127 -25.40 12.50 -19.62
CA ALA A 127 -25.99 11.65 -18.60
C ALA A 127 -25.75 10.17 -18.97
N ALA A 128 -24.98 9.47 -18.13
CA ALA A 128 -24.65 8.07 -18.36
C ALA A 128 -25.91 7.21 -18.36
N LYS A 129 -26.08 6.39 -19.38
CA LYS A 129 -27.15 5.40 -19.46
C LYS A 129 -26.77 4.17 -18.63
N SER A 130 -27.75 3.34 -18.30
CA SER A 130 -27.55 2.12 -17.52
C SER A 130 -26.47 1.21 -18.07
N LYS A 131 -26.35 1.08 -19.39
CA LYS A 131 -25.33 0.25 -20.05
C LYS A 131 -23.91 0.79 -19.83
N GLU A 132 -23.73 2.11 -19.85
CA GLU A 132 -22.44 2.77 -19.60
C GLU A 132 -22.01 2.63 -18.15
N LEU A 133 -22.93 2.75 -17.20
CA LEU A 133 -22.66 2.54 -15.78
C LEU A 133 -22.25 1.08 -15.49
N THR A 134 -22.96 0.11 -16.07
CA THR A 134 -22.62 -1.31 -15.94
C THR A 134 -21.26 -1.62 -16.53
N SER A 135 -20.95 -1.07 -17.70
CA SER A 135 -19.65 -1.25 -18.36
C SER A 135 -18.51 -0.61 -17.57
N SER A 136 -18.72 0.59 -17.06
CA SER A 136 -17.75 1.29 -16.20
C SER A 136 -17.46 0.50 -14.92
N SER A 137 -18.50 -0.05 -14.30
CA SER A 137 -18.36 -0.90 -13.11
C SER A 137 -17.58 -2.18 -13.42
N LEU A 138 -17.85 -2.82 -14.55
CA LEU A 138 -17.14 -4.03 -14.98
C LEU A 138 -15.65 -3.75 -15.22
N VAL A 139 -15.32 -2.67 -15.90
CA VAL A 139 -13.93 -2.25 -16.17
C VAL A 139 -13.21 -1.96 -14.86
N LEU A 140 -13.85 -1.22 -13.96
CA LEU A 140 -13.29 -0.89 -12.64
C LEU A 140 -13.00 -2.17 -11.83
N GLN A 141 -13.97 -3.06 -11.71
CA GLN A 141 -13.81 -4.31 -10.96
C GLN A 141 -12.70 -5.19 -11.52
N GLU A 142 -12.66 -5.36 -12.84
CA GLU A 142 -11.61 -6.14 -13.49
C GLU A 142 -10.23 -5.51 -13.31
N TRP A 143 -10.12 -4.20 -13.46
CA TRP A 143 -8.86 -3.49 -13.25
C TRP A 143 -8.31 -3.69 -11.84
N PHE A 144 -9.11 -3.47 -10.81
CA PHE A 144 -8.68 -3.68 -9.43
C PHE A 144 -8.39 -5.15 -9.12
N ARG A 145 -9.13 -6.07 -9.71
CA ARG A 145 -8.87 -7.50 -9.56
C ARG A 145 -7.48 -7.90 -10.07
N VAL A 146 -7.04 -7.38 -11.20
CA VAL A 146 -5.76 -7.76 -11.81
C VAL A 146 -4.57 -6.94 -11.32
N SER A 147 -4.79 -5.69 -10.90
CA SER A 147 -3.71 -4.76 -10.57
C SER A 147 -3.46 -4.55 -9.09
N SER A 148 -4.48 -4.73 -8.25
CA SER A 148 -4.50 -4.17 -6.89
C SER A 148 -4.51 -5.21 -5.77
N GLN A 149 -4.37 -6.48 -6.10
CA GLN A 149 -4.23 -7.56 -5.12
C GLN A 149 -2.77 -7.75 -4.72
N LYS A 150 -2.52 -8.24 -3.51
CA LYS A 150 -1.17 -8.63 -3.11
C LYS A 150 -0.56 -9.68 -4.03
N SER A 151 -1.41 -10.56 -4.57
CA SER A 151 -1.05 -11.61 -5.52
C SER A 151 -1.01 -11.17 -6.99
N SER A 152 -1.29 -9.90 -7.29
CA SER A 152 -1.26 -9.37 -8.65
C SER A 152 0.11 -9.55 -9.29
N THR A 153 0.13 -9.94 -10.56
CA THR A 153 1.37 -10.22 -11.29
C THR A 153 1.66 -9.11 -12.32
N PRO A 154 2.92 -8.70 -12.46
CA PRO A 154 3.31 -7.68 -13.44
C PRO A 154 2.92 -8.03 -14.88
N ASP A 155 3.05 -9.29 -15.29
CA ASP A 155 2.73 -9.71 -16.65
C ASP A 155 1.26 -9.53 -16.99
N THR A 156 0.37 -9.88 -16.08
CA THR A 156 -1.08 -9.68 -16.27
C THR A 156 -1.42 -8.19 -16.34
N VAL A 157 -0.82 -7.37 -15.49
CA VAL A 157 -1.01 -5.92 -15.53
C VAL A 157 -0.49 -5.32 -16.84
N ALA A 158 0.69 -5.72 -17.29
CA ALA A 158 1.27 -5.25 -18.54
C ALA A 158 0.36 -5.58 -19.74
N ASN A 159 -0.17 -6.79 -19.79
CA ASN A 159 -1.09 -7.21 -20.85
C ASN A 159 -2.38 -6.39 -20.88
N HIS A 160 -2.95 -6.10 -19.71
CA HIS A 160 -4.14 -5.25 -19.62
C HIS A 160 -3.84 -3.81 -20.03
N LEU A 161 -2.71 -3.24 -19.60
CA LEU A 161 -2.31 -1.89 -19.98
C LEU A 161 -2.14 -1.76 -21.50
N LEU A 162 -1.50 -2.75 -22.14
CA LEU A 162 -1.34 -2.78 -23.59
C LEU A 162 -2.70 -2.88 -24.30
N ALA A 163 -3.59 -3.73 -23.82
CA ALA A 163 -4.93 -3.90 -24.39
C ALA A 163 -5.76 -2.61 -24.27
N PHE A 164 -5.72 -1.91 -23.14
CA PHE A 164 -6.39 -0.62 -22.98
C PHE A 164 -5.82 0.45 -23.90
N ALA A 165 -4.50 0.50 -24.05
CA ALA A 165 -3.82 1.42 -24.96
C ALA A 165 -4.19 1.17 -26.43
N GLU A 166 -4.37 -0.08 -26.82
CA GLU A 166 -4.86 -0.44 -28.18
C GLU A 166 -6.27 0.08 -28.43
N VAL A 167 -7.15 0.02 -27.44
CA VAL A 167 -8.52 0.54 -27.58
C VAL A 167 -8.49 2.06 -27.77
N SER A 168 -7.86 2.79 -26.87
CA SER A 168 -7.56 4.21 -27.03
C SER A 168 -6.62 4.74 -25.94
N PRO A 169 -5.81 5.78 -26.22
CA PRO A 169 -5.01 6.45 -25.18
C PRO A 169 -5.85 7.06 -24.06
N ALA A 170 -7.03 7.58 -24.37
CA ALA A 170 -7.97 8.13 -23.41
C ALA A 170 -8.51 7.06 -22.44
N LEU A 171 -8.78 5.87 -22.93
CA LEU A 171 -9.20 4.73 -22.09
C LEU A 171 -8.07 4.33 -21.13
N LEU A 172 -6.84 4.21 -21.61
CA LEU A 172 -5.70 3.90 -20.76
C LEU A 172 -5.56 4.90 -19.62
N ALA A 173 -5.57 6.19 -19.92
CA ALA A 173 -5.48 7.24 -18.92
C ALA A 173 -6.63 7.19 -17.90
N HIS A 174 -7.82 6.89 -18.35
CA HIS A 174 -9.01 6.75 -17.50
C HIS A 174 -8.87 5.56 -16.54
N VAL A 175 -8.53 4.37 -17.06
CA VAL A 175 -8.47 3.14 -16.27
C VAL A 175 -7.35 3.19 -15.25
N VAL A 176 -6.17 3.65 -15.65
CA VAL A 176 -5.00 3.74 -14.75
C VAL A 176 -5.28 4.63 -13.54
N ASN A 177 -6.10 5.66 -13.70
CA ASN A 177 -6.41 6.62 -12.65
C ASN A 177 -7.75 6.37 -11.94
N LEU A 178 -8.40 5.23 -12.20
CA LEU A 178 -9.61 4.86 -11.47
C LEU A 178 -9.33 4.74 -9.98
N ALA A 179 -10.26 5.27 -9.19
CA ALA A 179 -10.24 5.17 -7.74
C ALA A 179 -11.45 4.35 -7.27
N ASP A 180 -11.24 3.56 -6.23
CA ASP A 180 -12.31 2.81 -5.57
C ASP A 180 -13.14 3.69 -4.61
N SER A 181 -14.04 3.08 -3.87
CA SER A 181 -14.88 3.77 -2.89
C SER A 181 -14.10 4.49 -1.78
N ASN A 182 -12.88 4.07 -1.50
CA ASN A 182 -11.97 4.69 -0.53
C ASN A 182 -11.03 5.73 -1.17
N GLY A 183 -11.18 5.97 -2.45
CA GLY A 183 -10.32 6.88 -3.21
C GLY A 183 -8.95 6.30 -3.55
N ASN A 184 -8.74 5.00 -3.34
CA ASN A 184 -7.48 4.33 -3.66
C ASN A 184 -7.41 3.98 -5.15
N THR A 185 -6.29 4.26 -5.77
CA THR A 185 -5.95 3.86 -7.13
C THR A 185 -5.12 2.57 -7.12
N ALA A 186 -4.90 1.99 -8.30
CA ALA A 186 -3.98 0.86 -8.44
C ALA A 186 -2.57 1.20 -7.93
N LEU A 187 -2.13 2.44 -8.09
CA LEU A 187 -0.84 2.91 -7.58
C LEU A 187 -0.77 2.86 -6.05
N HIS A 188 -1.83 3.29 -5.35
CA HIS A 188 -1.92 3.16 -3.89
C HIS A 188 -1.77 1.71 -3.44
N TYR A 189 -2.51 0.79 -4.05
CA TYR A 189 -2.46 -0.64 -3.70
C TYR A 189 -1.10 -1.27 -4.02
N SER A 190 -0.54 -0.97 -5.18
CA SER A 190 0.75 -1.55 -5.60
C SER A 190 1.90 -1.12 -4.68
N VAL A 191 1.94 0.14 -4.28
CA VAL A 191 2.91 0.66 -3.29
C VAL A 191 2.68 -0.01 -1.93
N SER A 192 1.44 -0.07 -1.49
CA SER A 192 1.05 -0.66 -0.21
C SER A 192 1.42 -2.13 -0.09
N HIS A 193 1.31 -2.87 -1.18
CA HIS A 193 1.70 -4.28 -1.26
C HIS A 193 3.19 -4.49 -1.56
N SER A 194 3.96 -3.42 -1.69
CA SER A 194 5.38 -3.48 -2.11
C SER A 194 5.57 -4.17 -3.47
N ASN A 195 4.59 -4.04 -4.35
CA ASN A 195 4.61 -4.59 -5.70
C ASN A 195 5.22 -3.57 -6.68
N PHE A 196 6.53 -3.33 -6.53
CA PHE A 196 7.21 -2.25 -7.22
C PHE A 196 7.36 -2.46 -8.73
N LEU A 197 7.32 -3.69 -9.22
CA LEU A 197 7.26 -3.95 -10.66
C LEU A 197 5.95 -3.44 -11.27
N ILE A 198 4.84 -3.58 -10.58
CA ILE A 198 3.55 -2.99 -11.02
C ILE A 198 3.60 -1.46 -10.89
N VAL A 199 4.17 -0.92 -9.82
CA VAL A 199 4.40 0.53 -9.70
C VAL A 199 5.15 1.06 -10.92
N GLN A 200 6.23 0.39 -11.31
CA GLN A 200 7.02 0.75 -12.48
C GLN A 200 6.18 0.75 -13.77
N LEU A 201 5.38 -0.29 -14.00
CA LEU A 201 4.49 -0.38 -15.15
C LEU A 201 3.48 0.77 -15.19
N LEU A 202 2.89 1.12 -14.05
CA LEU A 202 1.96 2.24 -13.96
C LEU A 202 2.65 3.58 -14.27
N LEU A 203 3.84 3.80 -13.74
CA LEU A 203 4.63 5.00 -14.04
C LEU A 203 5.05 5.07 -15.51
N ASP A 204 5.37 3.92 -16.11
CA ASP A 204 5.78 3.82 -17.51
C ASP A 204 4.66 4.20 -18.49
N THR A 205 3.39 4.15 -18.09
CA THR A 205 2.28 4.59 -18.93
C THR A 205 2.35 6.08 -19.29
N GLY A 206 3.02 6.87 -18.45
CA GLY A 206 3.12 8.33 -18.61
C GLY A 206 1.82 9.10 -18.35
N VAL A 207 0.74 8.43 -17.99
CA VAL A 207 -0.60 9.01 -17.75
C VAL A 207 -1.12 8.78 -16.33
N CYS A 208 -0.31 8.17 -15.47
CA CYS A 208 -0.67 7.91 -14.07
C CYS A 208 -0.61 9.19 -13.25
N ASN A 209 -1.70 9.54 -12.56
CA ASN A 209 -1.71 10.65 -11.60
C ASN A 209 -1.11 10.18 -10.27
N VAL A 210 0.15 10.51 -10.05
CA VAL A 210 0.90 10.11 -8.85
C VAL A 210 0.52 10.91 -7.60
N ASP A 211 -0.17 12.05 -7.77
CA ASP A 211 -0.56 12.97 -6.69
C ASP A 211 -1.99 12.78 -6.21
N HIS A 212 -2.70 11.76 -6.71
CA HIS A 212 -4.05 11.47 -6.28
C HIS A 212 -4.09 11.14 -4.78
N GLN A 213 -4.95 11.85 -4.04
CA GLN A 213 -5.18 11.60 -2.62
C GLN A 213 -6.39 10.69 -2.44
N ASN A 214 -6.26 9.67 -1.62
CA ASN A 214 -7.40 8.86 -1.20
C ASN A 214 -8.28 9.62 -0.17
N LYS A 215 -9.34 9.01 0.33
CA LYS A 215 -10.23 9.65 1.32
C LYS A 215 -9.55 9.99 2.64
N ALA A 216 -8.51 9.28 3.03
CA ALA A 216 -7.67 9.61 4.18
C ALA A 216 -6.68 10.77 3.89
N GLY A 217 -6.63 11.25 2.65
CA GLY A 217 -5.74 12.32 2.22
C GLY A 217 -4.32 11.89 1.89
N TYR A 218 -4.09 10.58 1.71
CA TYR A 218 -2.77 10.03 1.41
C TYR A 218 -2.55 9.90 -0.10
N THR A 219 -1.37 10.30 -0.54
CA THR A 219 -0.85 10.02 -1.88
C THR A 219 -0.05 8.72 -1.88
N ALA A 220 0.20 8.17 -3.05
CA ALA A 220 1.10 7.01 -3.19
C ALA A 220 2.52 7.31 -2.70
N LEU A 221 3.00 8.56 -2.82
CA LEU A 221 4.29 9.00 -2.30
C LEU A 221 4.36 8.87 -0.78
N MET A 222 3.32 9.26 -0.07
CA MET A 222 3.22 9.11 1.38
C MET A 222 3.26 7.64 1.79
N LEU A 223 2.53 6.76 1.08
CA LEU A 223 2.56 5.33 1.32
C LEU A 223 3.95 4.74 1.05
N ALA A 224 4.63 5.18 0.00
CA ALA A 224 5.99 4.76 -0.31
C ALA A 224 6.98 5.18 0.80
N ALA A 225 6.80 6.37 1.37
CA ALA A 225 7.61 6.84 2.50
C ALA A 225 7.49 5.96 3.75
N LEU A 226 6.38 5.25 3.90
CA LEU A 226 6.14 4.29 4.99
C LEU A 226 6.62 2.88 4.67
N ALA A 227 6.90 2.57 3.42
CA ALA A 227 7.30 1.24 2.99
C ALA A 227 8.70 0.86 3.49
N ALA A 228 8.85 -0.41 3.87
CA ALA A 228 10.17 -1.00 4.08
C ALA A 228 10.63 -1.60 2.75
N VAL A 229 11.72 -1.07 2.20
CA VAL A 229 12.28 -1.49 0.92
C VAL A 229 13.65 -2.10 1.17
N GLU A 230 13.85 -3.32 0.72
CA GLU A 230 15.08 -4.09 0.97
C GLU A 230 15.97 -4.18 -0.27
N GLN A 231 15.36 -4.06 -1.46
CA GLN A 231 16.05 -4.19 -2.73
C GLN A 231 16.35 -2.82 -3.34
N GLU A 232 17.58 -2.64 -3.85
CA GLU A 232 17.96 -1.36 -4.47
C GLU A 232 17.16 -1.07 -5.75
N GLU A 233 16.77 -2.10 -6.48
CA GLU A 233 15.89 -1.96 -7.65
C GLU A 233 14.54 -1.37 -7.28
N ASP A 234 13.96 -1.80 -6.17
CA ASP A 234 12.69 -1.27 -5.65
C ASP A 234 12.87 0.16 -5.14
N MET A 235 14.01 0.45 -4.52
CA MET A 235 14.33 1.81 -4.08
C MET A 235 14.48 2.78 -5.25
N ASN A 236 15.01 2.33 -6.39
CA ASN A 236 15.05 3.11 -7.62
C ASN A 236 13.65 3.48 -8.12
N VAL A 237 12.69 2.55 -8.04
CA VAL A 237 11.29 2.82 -8.39
C VAL A 237 10.69 3.86 -7.43
N VAL A 238 10.96 3.75 -6.15
CA VAL A 238 10.52 4.72 -5.13
C VAL A 238 11.09 6.11 -5.41
N ARG A 239 12.39 6.23 -5.70
CA ARG A 239 13.02 7.51 -6.06
C ARG A 239 12.40 8.11 -7.31
N ARG A 240 12.10 7.28 -8.31
CA ARG A 240 11.37 7.71 -9.51
C ARG A 240 10.00 8.27 -9.16
N LEU A 241 9.23 7.57 -8.32
CA LEU A 241 7.93 8.02 -7.86
C LEU A 241 8.03 9.39 -7.17
N PHE A 242 8.98 9.56 -6.25
CA PHE A 242 9.20 10.83 -5.56
C PHE A 242 9.59 11.97 -6.52
N SER A 243 10.31 11.68 -7.58
CA SER A 243 10.69 12.69 -8.58
C SER A 243 9.54 13.09 -9.51
N MET A 244 8.54 12.24 -9.68
CA MET A 244 7.41 12.50 -10.58
C MET A 244 6.27 13.26 -9.92
N GLY A 245 6.12 13.15 -8.61
CA GLY A 245 5.02 13.74 -7.87
C GLY A 245 5.41 14.92 -6.99
N ASN A 246 4.43 15.46 -6.28
CA ASN A 246 4.64 16.52 -5.29
C ASN A 246 5.04 15.92 -3.94
N VAL A 247 6.33 15.90 -3.65
CA VAL A 247 6.86 15.39 -2.36
C VAL A 247 6.42 16.25 -1.16
N ASN A 248 5.99 17.49 -1.39
CA ASN A 248 5.57 18.43 -0.37
C ASN A 248 4.05 18.47 -0.15
N ALA A 249 3.31 17.57 -0.80
CA ALA A 249 1.88 17.44 -0.54
C ALA A 249 1.61 17.08 0.92
N LYS A 250 0.57 17.71 1.47
CA LYS A 250 0.11 17.43 2.84
C LYS A 250 -1.10 16.51 2.83
N ALA A 251 -1.12 15.54 3.71
CA ALA A 251 -2.32 14.74 3.94
C ALA A 251 -3.47 15.64 4.39
N SER A 252 -4.69 15.38 3.92
CA SER A 252 -5.85 16.20 4.26
C SER A 252 -6.23 16.14 5.73
N GLN A 253 -5.82 15.09 6.41
CA GLN A 253 -5.92 14.96 7.87
C GLN A 253 -4.54 15.14 8.49
N ALA A 254 -4.45 15.89 9.57
CA ALA A 254 -3.23 16.20 10.28
C ALA A 254 -2.17 17.01 9.49
N GLY A 255 -2.29 17.15 8.17
CA GLY A 255 -1.38 17.96 7.36
C GLY A 255 0.04 17.42 7.23
N GLN A 256 0.25 16.15 7.46
CA GLN A 256 1.58 15.52 7.39
C GLN A 256 2.10 15.41 5.96
N THR A 257 3.40 15.63 5.77
CA THR A 257 4.11 15.38 4.51
C THR A 257 4.73 13.97 4.50
N ALA A 258 5.12 13.50 3.33
CA ALA A 258 5.86 12.23 3.19
C ALA A 258 7.14 12.23 4.04
N LEU A 259 7.86 13.36 4.10
CA LEU A 259 9.06 13.50 4.93
C LEU A 259 8.77 13.28 6.41
N MET A 260 7.72 13.92 6.95
CA MET A 260 7.31 13.74 8.35
C MET A 260 6.96 12.27 8.66
N LEU A 261 6.23 11.62 7.76
CA LEU A 261 5.87 10.20 7.88
C LEU A 261 7.11 9.30 7.90
N ALA A 262 8.05 9.51 7.00
CA ALA A 262 9.29 8.76 6.95
C ALA A 262 10.12 8.93 8.22
N VAL A 263 10.23 10.17 8.71
CA VAL A 263 10.94 10.49 9.97
C VAL A 263 10.27 9.80 11.16
N SER A 264 8.95 9.93 11.30
CA SER A 264 8.22 9.33 12.43
C SER A 264 8.33 7.82 12.46
N HIS A 265 8.41 7.15 11.32
CA HIS A 265 8.53 5.69 11.21
C HIS A 265 9.97 5.19 11.13
N GLY A 266 10.96 6.07 11.22
CA GLY A 266 12.37 5.67 11.19
C GLY A 266 12.85 5.11 9.87
N ARG A 267 12.28 5.56 8.77
CA ARG A 267 12.64 5.14 7.41
C ARG A 267 13.77 6.01 6.86
N GLN A 268 14.99 5.77 7.35
CA GLN A 268 16.16 6.61 7.01
C GLN A 268 16.40 6.72 5.50
N GLU A 269 16.35 5.62 4.77
CA GLU A 269 16.53 5.64 3.31
C GLU A 269 15.46 6.46 2.59
N MET A 270 14.22 6.43 3.11
CA MET A 270 13.15 7.26 2.57
C MET A 270 13.36 8.73 2.88
N VAL A 271 13.85 9.07 4.07
CA VAL A 271 14.21 10.45 4.42
C VAL A 271 15.25 10.99 3.45
N GLU A 272 16.32 10.24 3.22
CA GLU A 272 17.39 10.61 2.28
C GLU A 272 16.86 10.80 0.86
N ALA A 273 16.04 9.87 0.38
CA ALA A 273 15.45 9.92 -0.95
C ALA A 273 14.51 11.11 -1.13
N LEU A 274 13.67 11.41 -0.13
CA LEU A 274 12.76 12.54 -0.15
C LEU A 274 13.52 13.88 -0.15
N LEU A 275 14.54 14.00 0.67
CA LEU A 275 15.41 15.21 0.69
C LEU A 275 16.12 15.40 -0.66
N ALA A 276 16.62 14.33 -1.26
CA ALA A 276 17.22 14.38 -2.59
C ALA A 276 16.23 14.78 -3.69
N CYS A 277 14.94 14.54 -3.51
CA CYS A 277 13.87 14.94 -4.42
C CYS A 277 13.24 16.32 -4.10
N GLY A 278 13.81 17.08 -3.19
CA GLY A 278 13.39 18.45 -2.90
C GLY A 278 12.33 18.57 -1.80
N ALA A 279 12.24 17.61 -0.89
CA ALA A 279 11.36 17.74 0.27
C ALA A 279 11.73 18.97 1.10
N ASP A 280 10.74 19.78 1.43
CA ASP A 280 10.92 20.98 2.27
C ASP A 280 10.94 20.58 3.75
N VAL A 281 12.08 20.76 4.38
CA VAL A 281 12.29 20.41 5.79
C VAL A 281 11.51 21.27 6.78
N ASN A 282 11.06 22.46 6.36
CA ASN A 282 10.44 23.45 7.23
C ASN A 282 8.91 23.43 7.18
N LEU A 283 8.30 22.58 6.38
CA LEU A 283 6.85 22.47 6.36
C LEU A 283 6.32 22.03 7.73
N GLN A 284 5.20 22.59 8.10
CA GLN A 284 4.52 22.32 9.37
C GLN A 284 3.21 21.57 9.11
N ASP A 285 2.93 20.58 9.94
CA ASP A 285 1.62 19.93 9.96
C ASP A 285 0.55 20.83 10.64
N GLU A 286 -0.65 20.31 10.86
CA GLU A 286 -1.74 21.07 11.50
C GLU A 286 -1.44 21.50 12.94
N GLU A 287 -0.57 20.78 13.65
CA GLU A 287 -0.10 21.14 14.98
C GLU A 287 1.14 22.03 14.97
N GLY A 288 1.60 22.42 13.80
CA GLY A 288 2.78 23.24 13.62
C GLY A 288 4.10 22.48 13.74
N SER A 289 4.06 21.13 13.76
CA SER A 289 5.25 20.29 13.86
C SER A 289 5.97 20.19 12.52
N THR A 290 7.30 20.31 12.55
CA THR A 290 8.19 20.09 11.41
C THR A 290 8.75 18.66 11.42
N ALA A 291 9.38 18.24 10.33
CA ALA A 291 10.10 16.97 10.28
C ALA A 291 11.21 16.89 11.35
N LEU A 292 11.91 18.01 11.58
CA LEU A 292 12.93 18.09 12.64
C LEU A 292 12.34 17.86 14.04
N MET A 293 11.19 18.48 14.33
CA MET A 293 10.48 18.25 15.60
C MET A 293 10.06 16.79 15.77
N CYS A 294 9.58 16.14 14.71
CA CYS A 294 9.26 14.71 14.74
C CYS A 294 10.49 13.85 15.07
N ALA A 295 11.63 14.16 14.46
CA ALA A 295 12.90 13.45 14.74
C ALA A 295 13.34 13.64 16.20
N CYS A 296 13.18 14.85 16.73
CA CYS A 296 13.50 15.17 18.12
C CYS A 296 12.59 14.44 19.11
N GLU A 297 11.31 14.36 18.83
CA GLU A 297 10.34 13.65 19.67
C GLU A 297 10.62 12.16 19.75
N HIS A 298 10.98 11.55 18.62
CA HIS A 298 11.29 10.12 18.53
C HIS A 298 12.73 9.74 18.88
N GLY A 299 13.58 10.69 19.24
CA GLY A 299 14.96 10.43 19.61
C GLY A 299 15.86 9.94 18.49
N ARG A 300 15.57 10.30 17.25
CA ARG A 300 16.27 9.84 16.05
C ARG A 300 17.45 10.74 15.71
N ILE A 301 18.54 10.57 16.43
CA ILE A 301 19.71 11.47 16.34
C ILE A 301 20.31 11.52 14.93
N GLU A 302 20.42 10.39 14.23
CA GLU A 302 20.98 10.37 12.87
C GLU A 302 20.08 11.08 11.88
N THR A 303 18.77 10.96 12.04
CA THR A 303 17.80 11.73 11.25
C THR A 303 17.88 13.22 11.57
N VAL A 304 18.03 13.60 12.82
CA VAL A 304 18.25 15.00 13.22
C VAL A 304 19.48 15.58 12.52
N LYS A 305 20.60 14.86 12.54
CA LYS A 305 21.82 15.28 11.84
C LYS A 305 21.60 15.46 10.34
N LEU A 306 20.89 14.54 9.72
CA LEU A 306 20.57 14.59 8.29
C LEU A 306 19.71 15.81 7.93
N LEU A 307 18.69 16.10 8.74
CA LEU A 307 17.82 17.25 8.55
C LEU A 307 18.58 18.57 8.77
N LEU A 308 19.43 18.65 9.80
CA LEU A 308 20.25 19.82 10.07
C LEU A 308 21.31 20.07 8.98
N ALA A 309 21.74 19.04 8.26
CA ALA A 309 22.64 19.19 7.12
C ALA A 309 21.98 19.89 5.92
N GLN A 310 20.67 20.00 5.89
CA GLN A 310 19.97 20.75 4.85
C GLN A 310 20.18 22.25 5.05
N PRO A 311 20.65 22.99 4.03
CA PRO A 311 21.00 24.41 4.18
C PRO A 311 19.84 25.31 4.63
N THR A 312 18.62 24.92 4.29
CA THR A 312 17.40 25.68 4.57
C THR A 312 16.73 25.32 5.90
N CYS A 313 17.26 24.32 6.63
CA CYS A 313 16.65 23.87 7.88
C CYS A 313 16.61 24.98 8.92
N ASP A 314 15.41 25.32 9.37
CA ASP A 314 15.17 26.38 10.37
C ASP A 314 14.80 25.74 11.73
N ILE A 315 15.75 25.80 12.66
CA ILE A 315 15.59 25.25 14.03
C ILE A 315 14.66 26.12 14.88
N SER A 316 14.47 27.38 14.51
CA SER A 316 13.72 28.38 15.30
C SER A 316 12.20 28.26 15.14
N ILE A 317 11.71 27.47 14.20
CA ILE A 317 10.28 27.27 14.00
C ILE A 317 9.66 26.71 15.29
N VAL A 318 8.49 27.21 15.64
CA VAL A 318 7.72 26.77 16.80
C VAL A 318 6.42 26.11 16.37
N ASP A 319 5.99 25.13 17.14
CA ASP A 319 4.70 24.48 16.96
C ASP A 319 3.55 25.33 17.54
N SER A 320 2.33 24.80 17.49
CA SER A 320 1.12 25.50 18.01
C SER A 320 1.17 25.79 19.50
N ASP A 321 1.98 25.06 20.27
CA ASP A 321 2.21 25.27 21.70
C ASP A 321 3.38 26.21 21.98
N GLY A 322 4.02 26.76 20.95
CA GLY A 322 5.17 27.65 21.07
C GLY A 322 6.49 26.93 21.35
N ASN A 323 6.57 25.62 21.15
CA ASN A 323 7.78 24.81 21.36
C ASN A 323 8.60 24.71 20.08
N ASN A 324 9.90 25.00 20.17
CA ASN A 324 10.85 24.72 19.11
C ASN A 324 11.40 23.28 19.23
N ALA A 325 12.25 22.89 18.29
CA ALA A 325 12.84 21.56 18.27
C ALA A 325 13.64 21.24 19.55
N VAL A 326 14.35 22.22 20.13
CA VAL A 326 15.11 22.04 21.38
C VAL A 326 14.18 21.70 22.54
N ALA A 327 13.10 22.45 22.69
CA ALA A 327 12.10 22.24 23.76
C ALA A 327 11.45 20.85 23.64
N ILE A 328 11.15 20.42 22.42
CA ILE A 328 10.57 19.10 22.14
C ILE A 328 11.56 17.99 22.51
N ALA A 329 12.83 18.11 22.13
CA ALA A 329 13.86 17.15 22.47
C ALA A 329 14.05 17.02 24.01
N LEU A 330 14.05 18.13 24.71
CA LEU A 330 14.14 18.16 26.20
C LEU A 330 12.92 17.51 26.85
N GLU A 331 11.70 17.83 26.40
CA GLU A 331 10.47 17.28 26.94
C GLU A 331 10.40 15.76 26.71
N ALA A 332 10.89 15.28 25.58
CA ALA A 332 10.96 13.85 25.25
C ALA A 332 12.11 13.10 25.98
N GLY A 333 12.98 13.81 26.68
CA GLY A 333 14.10 13.22 27.41
C GLY A 333 15.34 12.93 26.56
N HIS A 334 15.44 13.51 25.37
CA HIS A 334 16.56 13.34 24.44
C HIS A 334 17.58 14.48 24.58
N SER A 335 18.27 14.55 25.71
CA SER A 335 19.23 15.62 26.02
C SER A 335 20.41 15.66 25.06
N ASN A 336 20.87 14.53 24.51
CA ASN A 336 21.91 14.49 23.49
C ASN A 336 21.50 15.24 22.21
N ILE A 337 20.24 15.11 21.78
CA ILE A 337 19.69 15.83 20.63
C ILE A 337 19.56 17.33 20.97
N ALA A 338 19.08 17.67 22.16
CA ALA A 338 18.97 19.05 22.61
C ALA A 338 20.34 19.76 22.60
N VAL A 339 21.39 19.11 23.05
CA VAL A 339 22.77 19.65 23.02
C VAL A 339 23.22 19.88 21.56
N LEU A 340 22.97 18.93 20.68
CA LEU A 340 23.31 19.05 19.25
C LEU A 340 22.62 20.26 18.61
N LEU A 341 21.31 20.43 18.85
CA LEU A 341 20.53 21.55 18.34
C LEU A 341 21.01 22.89 18.90
N TYR A 342 21.32 22.93 20.19
CA TYR A 342 21.80 24.14 20.85
C TYR A 342 23.16 24.59 20.31
N ALA A 343 24.05 23.66 20.04
CA ALA A 343 25.34 23.94 19.39
C ALA A 343 25.13 24.53 17.99
N GLN A 344 24.17 24.02 17.24
CA GLN A 344 23.85 24.48 15.89
C GLN A 344 23.24 25.88 15.90
N LEU A 345 22.44 26.24 16.91
CA LEU A 345 21.85 27.57 17.05
C LEU A 345 22.87 28.64 17.36
N ASN A 346 23.99 28.29 17.98
CA ASN A 346 25.05 29.22 18.42
C ASN A 346 26.27 29.24 17.49
N SER A 347 26.23 28.49 16.39
CA SER A 347 27.27 28.50 15.36
C SER A 347 26.92 29.49 14.26
#